data_ea6ba47ba5f9178cf3cbbf583b10b50c
#
_entry.id   ea6ba47ba5f9178cf3cbbf583b10b50c
#
_cell.length_a   1.000
_cell.length_b   1.000
_cell.length_c   1.000
_cell.angle_alpha   90.00
_cell.angle_beta   90.00
_cell.angle_gamma   90.00
#
_symmetry.space_group_name_H-M   'P 1'
#
loop_
_entity.id
_entity.type
_entity.pdbx_description
1 polymer ?
#
loop_
_entity_poly.entity_id
_entity_poly.type
_entity_poly.pdbx_seq_one_letter_code
_entity_poly.pdbx_strand_id
1 'polypeptide(L)'
;MSRKISRRKFMATTAAGAVAVSFKFPAPAIAQAAPFKLGLLTVKTGPLAQGGIQMEQGVQVFLKEKNNMMAGRKVEFFSADTGGNPAGAKTKAQELVERDKVDVILGPLAAFELLAITDYIAQAKTPLLSLAAAEDVTQRRPNPYFLRASACSSQAMHPMADYAAKEMKLKNVITISEDFAFGYEQMGGFQQTFEDNGGKILKKLWPPIVTPDYTPYLAQIADCDGVCQGFAGSNPLRFMKQYAAAGLKFPVVTGETGGDDALLHAFGDEAIGLVSCCPYTADLENESNKRFLAAMAKDYNVLPGFYAAGLYVNCQVVEAGLQKNGGKSDDKEKLMAALRSVSLTETPRGAIKFDHFGNVVGDFFIRKLEKANGKLINKTVKTYHNVSQFWTYDEKKFLQQPVYSRDFPPVKS
;
A
#
# COMPACT_ATOMS: atom_id res chain seq x y z
N MET A 1 41.72 96.80 -3.25
CA MET A 1 40.36 96.60 -2.73
C MET A 1 39.99 95.13 -2.76
N SER A 2 40.06 94.46 -1.61
CA SER A 2 39.82 93.03 -1.43
C SER A 2 38.39 92.80 -1.01
N ARG A 3 37.58 92.17 -1.80
CA ARG A 3 36.20 91.78 -1.44
C ARG A 3 36.23 90.40 -0.75
N LYS A 4 36.03 90.41 0.58
CA LYS A 4 35.82 89.20 1.37
C LYS A 4 34.48 88.55 1.02
N ILE A 5 34.51 87.33 0.48
CA ILE A 5 33.34 86.54 0.22
C ILE A 5 32.95 85.88 1.56
N SER A 6 31.72 86.19 2.04
CA SER A 6 31.18 85.68 3.29
C SER A 6 30.93 84.20 3.28
N ARG A 7 31.36 83.46 4.36
CA ARG A 7 31.18 82.04 4.60
C ARG A 7 29.74 81.53 4.48
N ARG A 8 28.75 82.44 4.53
CA ARG A 8 27.32 82.13 4.39
C ARG A 8 26.84 81.88 2.94
N LYS A 9 27.55 82.29 1.93
CA LYS A 9 27.25 82.04 0.51
C LYS A 9 27.84 80.77 -0.03
N PHE A 10 28.80 80.12 0.70
CA PHE A 10 29.40 78.83 0.25
C PHE A 10 28.61 77.62 0.69
N MET A 11 27.68 77.76 1.70
CA MET A 11 26.88 76.63 2.17
C MET A 11 25.49 76.51 1.50
N ALA A 12 25.17 77.41 0.56
CA ALA A 12 23.85 77.39 -0.13
C ALA A 12 23.91 76.73 -1.54
N THR A 13 25.12 76.28 -2.00
CA THR A 13 25.29 75.76 -3.36
C THR A 13 25.70 74.28 -3.39
N THR A 14 25.73 73.56 -2.25
CA THR A 14 26.08 72.14 -2.17
C THR A 14 24.87 71.23 -1.78
N ALA A 15 23.63 71.76 -1.84
CA ALA A 15 22.43 71.03 -1.51
C ALA A 15 21.52 70.67 -2.71
N ALA A 16 22.10 70.52 -3.88
CA ALA A 16 21.35 70.11 -5.08
C ALA A 16 22.19 69.12 -5.89
N GLY A 17 22.07 67.82 -5.59
CA GLY A 17 22.78 66.81 -6.41
C GLY A 17 22.95 65.42 -5.83
N ALA A 18 22.25 65.08 -4.75
CA ALA A 18 22.17 63.65 -4.38
C ALA A 18 20.90 63.04 -4.97
N VAL A 19 20.90 62.75 -6.27
CA VAL A 19 19.97 61.80 -6.86
C VAL A 19 20.37 60.43 -6.35
N ALA A 20 19.67 59.92 -5.30
CA ALA A 20 19.78 58.56 -4.87
C ALA A 20 19.24 57.69 -6.01
N VAL A 21 20.10 57.22 -6.90
CA VAL A 21 19.82 56.13 -7.83
C VAL A 21 19.64 54.88 -6.96
N SER A 22 18.40 54.60 -6.57
CA SER A 22 18.04 53.32 -5.95
C SER A 22 18.24 52.24 -7.02
N PHE A 23 19.42 51.65 -7.06
CA PHE A 23 19.62 50.37 -7.73
C PHE A 23 18.75 49.36 -7.01
N LYS A 24 17.53 49.13 -7.50
CA LYS A 24 16.77 47.93 -7.18
C LYS A 24 17.56 46.78 -7.81
N PHE A 25 18.50 46.21 -7.06
CA PHE A 25 18.98 44.88 -7.39
C PHE A 25 17.73 44.00 -7.44
N PRO A 26 17.44 43.29 -8.57
CA PRO A 26 16.40 42.31 -8.56
C PRO A 26 16.78 41.32 -7.44
N ALA A 27 15.89 41.17 -6.44
CA ALA A 27 16.08 40.09 -5.47
C ALA A 27 16.32 38.82 -6.28
N PRO A 28 17.33 38.00 -5.93
CA PRO A 28 17.57 36.77 -6.66
C PRO A 28 16.22 36.03 -6.67
N ALA A 29 15.67 35.84 -7.87
CA ALA A 29 14.52 34.97 -8.03
C ALA A 29 15.00 33.62 -7.47
N ILE A 30 14.51 33.25 -6.29
CA ILE A 30 14.71 31.89 -5.78
C ILE A 30 14.08 31.03 -6.85
N ALA A 31 14.91 30.41 -7.68
CA ALA A 31 14.45 29.52 -8.73
C ALA A 31 13.61 28.45 -8.04
N GLN A 32 12.30 28.55 -8.18
CA GLN A 32 11.39 27.60 -7.58
C GLN A 32 11.76 26.25 -8.16
N ALA A 33 12.10 25.29 -7.30
CA ALA A 33 12.48 23.95 -7.75
C ALA A 33 11.40 23.41 -8.68
N ALA A 34 11.79 22.76 -9.76
CA ALA A 34 10.85 22.14 -10.69
C ALA A 34 9.83 21.26 -9.93
N PRO A 35 8.56 21.24 -10.33
CA PRO A 35 7.54 20.43 -9.67
C PRO A 35 8.00 18.96 -9.57
N PHE A 36 7.59 18.30 -8.48
CA PHE A 36 7.74 16.86 -8.33
C PHE A 36 6.55 16.17 -8.98
N LYS A 37 6.80 15.32 -9.96
CA LYS A 37 5.77 14.63 -10.73
C LYS A 37 5.50 13.25 -10.15
N LEU A 38 4.32 13.06 -9.57
CA LEU A 38 3.87 11.82 -8.92
C LEU A 38 2.81 11.14 -9.77
N GLY A 39 3.10 9.93 -10.28
CA GLY A 39 2.14 9.10 -10.98
C GLY A 39 1.42 8.14 -10.04
N LEU A 40 0.18 7.78 -10.37
CA LEU A 40 -0.57 6.70 -9.73
C LEU A 40 -1.18 5.79 -10.80
N LEU A 41 -0.86 4.51 -10.74
CA LEU A 41 -1.58 3.45 -11.44
C LEU A 41 -2.65 2.89 -10.50
N THR A 42 -3.90 3.00 -10.87
CA THR A 42 -5.03 2.55 -10.05
C THR A 42 -6.10 1.86 -10.89
N VAL A 43 -7.09 1.26 -10.23
CA VAL A 43 -8.23 0.58 -10.87
C VAL A 43 -9.51 1.31 -10.47
N LYS A 44 -10.29 1.79 -11.45
CA LYS A 44 -11.53 2.56 -11.18
C LYS A 44 -12.81 1.80 -11.57
N THR A 45 -12.67 0.63 -12.18
CA THR A 45 -13.79 -0.19 -12.66
C THR A 45 -13.58 -1.67 -12.33
N GLY A 46 -14.67 -2.46 -12.32
CA GLY A 46 -14.62 -3.90 -12.08
C GLY A 46 -14.46 -4.30 -10.61
N PRO A 47 -14.16 -5.58 -10.34
CA PRO A 47 -14.14 -6.14 -8.97
C PRO A 47 -13.16 -5.46 -8.02
N LEU A 48 -12.06 -4.92 -8.54
CA LEU A 48 -11.00 -4.26 -7.76
C LEU A 48 -11.18 -2.74 -7.60
N ALA A 49 -12.23 -2.15 -8.19
CA ALA A 49 -12.44 -0.70 -8.21
C ALA A 49 -12.50 -0.08 -6.81
N GLN A 50 -13.11 -0.77 -5.84
CA GLN A 50 -13.20 -0.28 -4.46
C GLN A 50 -11.81 -0.03 -3.88
N GLY A 51 -10.88 -0.99 -4.05
CA GLY A 51 -9.50 -0.83 -3.61
C GLY A 51 -8.76 0.30 -4.34
N GLY A 52 -8.93 0.37 -5.67
CA GLY A 52 -8.27 1.41 -6.48
C GLY A 52 -8.75 2.83 -6.19
N ILE A 53 -10.03 3.01 -5.88
CA ILE A 53 -10.59 4.30 -5.42
C ILE A 53 -9.97 4.68 -4.08
N GLN A 54 -9.88 3.75 -3.14
CA GLN A 54 -9.25 3.98 -1.84
C GLN A 54 -7.75 4.30 -1.96
N MET A 55 -7.03 3.68 -2.88
CA MET A 55 -5.64 4.04 -3.19
C MET A 55 -5.52 5.53 -3.50
N GLU A 56 -6.33 6.01 -4.44
CA GLU A 56 -6.31 7.43 -4.85
C GLU A 56 -6.70 8.36 -3.71
N GLN A 57 -7.72 8.01 -2.92
CA GLN A 57 -8.12 8.75 -1.74
C GLN A 57 -6.99 8.89 -0.72
N GLY A 58 -6.25 7.83 -0.44
CA GLY A 58 -5.09 7.85 0.45
C GLY A 58 -3.99 8.80 -0.02
N VAL A 59 -3.69 8.81 -1.33
CA VAL A 59 -2.74 9.76 -1.93
C VAL A 59 -3.25 11.20 -1.80
N GLN A 60 -4.51 11.44 -2.14
CA GLN A 60 -5.08 12.79 -2.14
C GLN A 60 -5.17 13.40 -0.73
N VAL A 61 -5.52 12.59 0.28
CA VAL A 61 -5.49 13.02 1.69
C VAL A 61 -4.07 13.45 2.08
N PHE A 62 -3.06 12.65 1.76
CA PHE A 62 -1.68 13.00 2.04
C PHE A 62 -1.26 14.31 1.36
N LEU A 63 -1.54 14.44 0.05
CA LEU A 63 -1.20 15.64 -0.70
C LEU A 63 -1.89 16.89 -0.15
N LYS A 64 -3.16 16.77 0.24
CA LYS A 64 -3.93 17.87 0.84
C LYS A 64 -3.35 18.32 2.18
N GLU A 65 -2.99 17.37 3.07
CA GLU A 65 -2.32 17.67 4.34
C GLU A 65 -1.00 18.41 4.16
N LYS A 66 -0.30 18.13 3.07
CA LYS A 66 0.99 18.76 2.70
C LYS A 66 0.84 19.97 1.80
N ASN A 67 -0.38 20.51 1.60
CA ASN A 67 -0.64 21.62 0.67
C ASN A 67 -0.09 21.35 -0.74
N ASN A 68 -0.17 20.13 -1.22
CA ASN A 68 0.41 19.64 -2.48
C ASN A 68 1.92 19.87 -2.60
N MET A 69 2.65 19.75 -1.49
CA MET A 69 4.10 19.88 -1.44
C MET A 69 4.73 18.56 -0.96
N MET A 70 5.87 18.18 -1.52
CA MET A 70 6.76 17.12 -1.03
C MET A 70 8.20 17.61 -1.04
N ALA A 71 8.89 17.50 0.09
CA ALA A 71 10.29 17.92 0.24
C ALA A 71 10.58 19.34 -0.30
N GLY A 72 9.65 20.29 -0.10
CA GLY A 72 9.77 21.67 -0.56
C GLY A 72 9.44 21.91 -2.03
N ARG A 73 9.02 20.89 -2.78
CA ARG A 73 8.62 20.98 -4.19
C ARG A 73 7.08 20.87 -4.32
N LYS A 74 6.50 21.66 -5.23
CA LYS A 74 5.09 21.49 -5.61
C LYS A 74 4.90 20.14 -6.30
N VAL A 75 3.84 19.40 -5.94
CA VAL A 75 3.50 18.13 -6.56
C VAL A 75 2.57 18.35 -7.75
N GLU A 76 2.91 17.76 -8.89
CA GLU A 76 2.00 17.50 -10.01
C GLU A 76 1.57 16.03 -9.95
N PHE A 77 0.30 15.79 -9.74
CA PHE A 77 -0.25 14.45 -9.56
C PHE A 77 -0.97 13.96 -10.80
N PHE A 78 -0.62 12.76 -11.27
CA PHE A 78 -1.17 12.10 -12.45
C PHE A 78 -1.81 10.77 -12.05
N SER A 79 -3.12 10.67 -12.12
CA SER A 79 -3.86 9.43 -11.83
C SER A 79 -4.25 8.74 -13.14
N ALA A 80 -3.88 7.47 -13.29
CA ALA A 80 -4.12 6.68 -14.49
C ALA A 80 -4.89 5.40 -14.14
N ASP A 81 -6.07 5.22 -14.75
CA ASP A 81 -6.87 4.01 -14.62
C ASP A 81 -6.34 2.91 -15.54
N THR A 82 -5.94 1.79 -14.96
CA THR A 82 -5.43 0.62 -15.67
C THR A 82 -6.55 -0.27 -16.23
N GLY A 83 -7.80 -0.03 -15.79
CA GLY A 83 -8.93 -0.89 -16.10
C GLY A 83 -8.84 -2.29 -15.47
N GLY A 84 -7.94 -2.48 -14.48
CA GLY A 84 -7.78 -3.75 -13.79
C GLY A 84 -7.28 -4.89 -14.67
N ASN A 85 -6.38 -4.61 -15.62
CA ASN A 85 -5.84 -5.62 -16.51
C ASN A 85 -4.37 -5.35 -16.92
N PRO A 86 -3.61 -6.41 -17.31
CA PRO A 86 -2.18 -6.28 -17.65
C PRO A 86 -1.88 -5.34 -18.82
N ALA A 87 -2.72 -5.31 -19.86
CA ALA A 87 -2.50 -4.47 -21.05
C ALA A 87 -2.70 -2.99 -20.71
N GLY A 88 -3.78 -2.67 -19.96
CA GLY A 88 -4.01 -1.32 -19.46
C GLY A 88 -2.91 -0.84 -18.54
N ALA A 89 -2.41 -1.68 -17.63
CA ALA A 89 -1.28 -1.35 -16.76
C ALA A 89 -0.02 -0.99 -17.56
N LYS A 90 0.32 -1.77 -18.60
CA LYS A 90 1.46 -1.46 -19.50
C LYS A 90 1.29 -0.11 -20.19
N THR A 91 0.15 0.10 -20.83
CA THR A 91 -0.14 1.35 -21.56
C THR A 91 -0.04 2.56 -20.62
N LYS A 92 -0.66 2.46 -19.43
CA LYS A 92 -0.66 3.58 -18.49
C LYS A 92 0.69 3.81 -17.83
N ALA A 93 1.47 2.76 -17.58
CA ALA A 93 2.84 2.90 -17.11
C ALA A 93 3.72 3.63 -18.14
N GLN A 94 3.61 3.26 -19.43
CA GLN A 94 4.33 3.95 -20.51
C GLN A 94 3.91 5.42 -20.64
N GLU A 95 2.60 5.73 -20.58
CA GLU A 95 2.13 7.12 -20.60
C GLU A 95 2.72 7.95 -19.47
N LEU A 96 2.71 7.44 -18.23
CA LEU A 96 3.28 8.14 -17.06
C LEU A 96 4.79 8.37 -17.20
N VAL A 97 5.53 7.39 -17.72
CA VAL A 97 7.00 7.47 -17.86
C VAL A 97 7.40 8.34 -19.04
N GLU A 98 6.82 8.10 -20.23
CA GLU A 98 7.32 8.67 -21.48
C GLU A 98 6.69 10.03 -21.82
N ARG A 99 5.37 10.16 -21.62
CA ARG A 99 4.63 11.40 -21.90
C ARG A 99 4.71 12.37 -20.73
N ASP A 100 4.32 11.92 -19.52
CA ASP A 100 4.16 12.76 -18.36
C ASP A 100 5.49 12.95 -17.61
N LYS A 101 6.44 12.05 -17.83
CA LYS A 101 7.80 12.05 -17.26
C LYS A 101 7.78 12.15 -15.74
N VAL A 102 7.01 11.24 -15.11
CA VAL A 102 6.87 11.22 -13.66
C VAL A 102 8.18 10.87 -12.96
N ASP A 103 8.39 11.43 -11.79
CA ASP A 103 9.56 11.17 -10.96
C ASP A 103 9.46 9.82 -10.24
N VAL A 104 8.26 9.51 -9.77
CA VAL A 104 7.91 8.28 -9.03
C VAL A 104 6.52 7.84 -9.47
N ILE A 105 6.29 6.52 -9.53
CA ILE A 105 4.97 5.91 -9.73
C ILE A 105 4.54 5.25 -8.43
N LEU A 106 3.29 5.45 -8.07
CA LEU A 106 2.57 4.69 -7.03
C LEU A 106 1.64 3.67 -7.69
N GLY A 107 1.39 2.53 -7.01
CA GLY A 107 0.61 1.44 -7.61
C GLY A 107 1.45 0.53 -8.51
N PRO A 108 0.87 -0.37 -9.30
CA PRO A 108 -0.55 -0.64 -9.46
C PRO A 108 -1.16 -1.35 -8.25
N LEU A 109 -2.44 -1.75 -8.38
CA LEU A 109 -3.14 -2.48 -7.32
C LEU A 109 -2.88 -3.99 -7.38
N ALA A 110 -3.05 -4.60 -8.55
CA ALA A 110 -3.10 -6.05 -8.66
C ALA A 110 -1.73 -6.69 -8.97
N ALA A 111 -1.53 -7.91 -8.45
CA ALA A 111 -0.30 -8.67 -8.70
C ALA A 111 -0.03 -8.90 -10.19
N PHE A 112 -1.04 -9.24 -10.99
CA PHE A 112 -0.89 -9.43 -12.45
C PHE A 112 -0.54 -8.14 -13.18
N GLU A 113 -0.97 -6.98 -12.70
CA GLU A 113 -0.59 -5.68 -13.25
C GLU A 113 0.89 -5.38 -12.96
N LEU A 114 1.33 -5.61 -11.71
CA LEU A 114 2.73 -5.43 -11.32
C LEU A 114 3.66 -6.34 -12.13
N LEU A 115 3.30 -7.62 -12.26
CA LEU A 115 4.08 -8.57 -13.05
C LEU A 115 4.16 -8.17 -14.53
N ALA A 116 3.11 -7.53 -15.06
CA ALA A 116 3.09 -7.07 -16.45
C ALA A 116 4.01 -5.88 -16.72
N ILE A 117 4.29 -5.03 -15.73
CA ILE A 117 5.08 -3.80 -15.90
C ILE A 117 6.47 -3.86 -15.29
N THR A 118 6.79 -4.87 -14.47
CA THR A 118 8.01 -4.88 -13.65
C THR A 118 9.29 -4.76 -14.49
N ASP A 119 9.39 -5.47 -15.61
CA ASP A 119 10.57 -5.42 -16.49
C ASP A 119 10.70 -4.05 -17.18
N TYR A 120 9.57 -3.47 -17.63
CA TYR A 120 9.55 -2.13 -18.21
C TYR A 120 10.01 -1.07 -17.18
N ILE A 121 9.52 -1.12 -15.96
CA ILE A 121 9.91 -0.20 -14.87
C ILE A 121 11.41 -0.29 -14.57
N ALA A 122 11.97 -1.51 -14.55
CA ALA A 122 13.41 -1.71 -14.36
C ALA A 122 14.22 -1.11 -15.51
N GLN A 123 13.80 -1.30 -16.77
CA GLN A 123 14.44 -0.74 -17.96
C GLN A 123 14.36 0.79 -18.00
N ALA A 124 13.20 1.34 -17.66
CA ALA A 124 12.95 2.78 -17.59
C ALA A 124 13.61 3.45 -16.38
N LYS A 125 14.16 2.66 -15.44
CA LYS A 125 14.77 3.14 -14.18
C LYS A 125 13.83 4.07 -13.41
N THR A 126 12.53 3.78 -13.40
CA THR A 126 11.53 4.63 -12.75
C THR A 126 11.16 4.06 -11.39
N PRO A 127 11.37 4.80 -10.28
CA PRO A 127 10.97 4.36 -8.96
C PRO A 127 9.48 4.04 -8.89
N LEU A 128 9.14 2.85 -8.41
CA LEU A 128 7.78 2.32 -8.27
C LEU A 128 7.55 1.89 -6.82
N LEU A 129 6.56 2.50 -6.15
CA LEU A 129 6.11 2.08 -4.83
C LEU A 129 4.68 1.55 -4.94
N SER A 130 4.46 0.29 -4.53
CA SER A 130 3.16 -0.34 -4.70
C SER A 130 2.73 -1.10 -3.46
N LEU A 131 1.44 -1.38 -3.40
CA LEU A 131 0.86 -2.40 -2.51
C LEU A 131 0.52 -3.69 -3.27
N ALA A 132 0.74 -3.73 -4.58
CA ALA A 132 0.57 -4.96 -5.37
C ALA A 132 1.48 -6.07 -4.81
N ALA A 133 0.88 -7.20 -4.53
CA ALA A 133 1.44 -8.15 -3.59
C ALA A 133 2.31 -9.25 -4.21
N ALA A 134 2.52 -9.27 -5.55
CA ALA A 134 3.35 -10.25 -6.25
C ALA A 134 4.74 -10.43 -5.58
N GLU A 135 5.00 -11.61 -5.05
CA GLU A 135 6.12 -11.84 -4.14
C GLU A 135 7.48 -11.78 -4.81
N ASP A 136 7.60 -12.39 -5.98
CA ASP A 136 8.89 -12.56 -6.65
C ASP A 136 9.59 -11.24 -7.00
N VAL A 137 8.83 -10.15 -7.10
CA VAL A 137 9.36 -8.80 -7.35
C VAL A 137 10.21 -8.28 -6.18
N THR A 138 10.10 -8.90 -5.00
CA THR A 138 10.93 -8.64 -3.81
C THR A 138 11.53 -9.92 -3.23
N GLN A 139 11.57 -11.01 -3.99
CA GLN A 139 12.13 -12.29 -3.53
C GLN A 139 13.12 -12.85 -4.57
N ARG A 140 12.69 -13.78 -5.43
CA ARG A 140 13.57 -14.51 -6.38
C ARG A 140 13.96 -13.69 -7.61
N ARG A 141 13.14 -12.67 -7.95
CA ARG A 141 13.37 -11.77 -9.10
C ARG A 141 13.23 -10.31 -8.67
N PRO A 142 14.07 -9.83 -7.72
CA PRO A 142 13.91 -8.51 -7.14
C PRO A 142 14.12 -7.42 -8.19
N ASN A 143 13.15 -6.50 -8.28
CA ASN A 143 13.26 -5.33 -9.14
C ASN A 143 13.99 -4.20 -8.38
N PRO A 144 15.14 -3.70 -8.90
CA PRO A 144 15.92 -2.66 -8.21
C PRO A 144 15.19 -1.32 -8.08
N TYR A 145 14.15 -1.07 -8.87
CA TYR A 145 13.34 0.15 -8.85
C TYR A 145 11.99 -0.04 -8.18
N PHE A 146 11.82 -1.11 -7.42
CA PHE A 146 10.56 -1.41 -6.72
C PHE A 146 10.73 -1.38 -5.20
N LEU A 147 9.72 -0.83 -4.51
CA LEU A 147 9.54 -0.91 -3.06
C LEU A 147 8.09 -1.26 -2.71
N ARG A 148 7.90 -2.06 -1.68
CA ARG A 148 6.58 -2.39 -1.15
C ARG A 148 6.47 -2.01 0.32
N ALA A 149 5.73 -0.95 0.63
CA ALA A 149 5.54 -0.46 2.01
C ALA A 149 4.28 -1.04 2.69
N SER A 150 3.57 -1.96 2.03
CA SER A 150 2.36 -2.62 2.55
C SER A 150 2.61 -4.03 3.06
N ALA A 151 2.55 -5.02 2.18
CA ALA A 151 2.85 -6.44 2.40
C ALA A 151 2.97 -7.18 1.06
N CYS A 152 3.73 -8.26 0.99
CA CYS A 152 3.54 -9.26 -0.06
C CYS A 152 2.39 -10.21 0.30
N SER A 153 1.91 -11.00 -0.66
CA SER A 153 0.69 -11.79 -0.51
C SER A 153 0.72 -12.77 0.66
N SER A 154 1.83 -13.48 0.87
CA SER A 154 1.94 -14.46 1.96
C SER A 154 2.25 -13.84 3.31
N GLN A 155 2.76 -12.61 3.34
CA GLN A 155 3.28 -11.98 4.56
C GLN A 155 2.22 -11.84 5.67
N ALA A 156 0.96 -11.56 5.33
CA ALA A 156 -0.14 -11.57 6.28
C ALA A 156 -0.64 -12.99 6.61
N MET A 157 -0.43 -13.91 5.68
CA MET A 157 -0.97 -15.26 5.80
C MET A 157 -0.15 -16.17 6.70
N HIS A 158 1.15 -15.95 6.83
CA HIS A 158 1.98 -16.67 7.78
C HIS A 158 1.53 -16.44 9.24
N PRO A 159 1.42 -15.20 9.78
CA PRO A 159 0.90 -14.98 11.11
C PRO A 159 -0.57 -15.39 11.26
N MET A 160 -1.39 -15.29 10.19
CA MET A 160 -2.76 -15.79 10.23
C MET A 160 -2.81 -17.31 10.43
N ALA A 161 -1.97 -18.05 9.73
CA ALA A 161 -1.87 -19.50 9.84
C ALA A 161 -1.36 -19.94 11.22
N ASP A 162 -0.36 -19.23 11.75
CA ASP A 162 0.15 -19.44 13.12
C ASP A 162 -0.98 -19.26 14.15
N TYR A 163 -1.74 -18.16 14.03
CA TYR A 163 -2.88 -17.87 14.90
C TYR A 163 -4.00 -18.92 14.75
N ALA A 164 -4.36 -19.28 13.52
CA ALA A 164 -5.39 -20.27 13.23
C ALA A 164 -5.05 -21.64 13.86
N ALA A 165 -3.80 -22.10 13.75
CA ALA A 165 -3.36 -23.37 14.32
C ALA A 165 -3.23 -23.30 15.86
N LYS A 166 -2.62 -22.26 16.40
CA LYS A 166 -2.22 -22.19 17.82
C LYS A 166 -3.30 -21.64 18.73
N GLU A 167 -4.03 -20.60 18.30
CA GLU A 167 -5.03 -19.92 19.14
C GLU A 167 -6.45 -20.41 18.83
N MET A 168 -6.81 -20.49 17.54
CA MET A 168 -8.12 -21.00 17.13
C MET A 168 -8.20 -22.54 17.18
N LYS A 169 -7.06 -23.23 17.29
CA LYS A 169 -6.96 -24.71 17.36
C LYS A 169 -7.54 -25.42 16.14
N LEU A 170 -7.57 -24.77 14.99
CA LEU A 170 -7.98 -25.41 13.74
C LEU A 170 -6.97 -26.50 13.36
N LYS A 171 -7.46 -27.61 12.82
CA LYS A 171 -6.64 -28.76 12.38
C LYS A 171 -6.79 -29.05 10.90
N ASN A 172 -8.01 -28.95 10.39
CA ASN A 172 -8.35 -29.27 9.02
C ASN A 172 -9.01 -28.06 8.36
N VAL A 173 -8.36 -27.47 7.36
CA VAL A 173 -8.83 -26.25 6.71
C VAL A 173 -9.00 -26.46 5.22
N ILE A 174 -10.06 -25.93 4.65
CA ILE A 174 -10.24 -25.78 3.20
C ILE A 174 -9.87 -24.35 2.82
N THR A 175 -9.08 -24.18 1.77
CA THR A 175 -8.75 -22.85 1.27
C THR A 175 -9.54 -22.53 0.02
N ILE A 176 -9.95 -21.27 -0.12
CA ILE A 176 -10.63 -20.74 -1.29
C ILE A 176 -10.11 -19.34 -1.61
N SER A 177 -9.64 -19.13 -2.84
CA SER A 177 -9.07 -17.83 -3.25
C SER A 177 -9.20 -17.62 -4.74
N GLU A 178 -9.02 -16.37 -5.16
CA GLU A 178 -9.05 -16.00 -6.58
C GLU A 178 -7.95 -16.69 -7.38
N ASP A 179 -8.29 -17.13 -8.59
CA ASP A 179 -7.44 -17.93 -9.50
C ASP A 179 -6.39 -17.07 -10.22
N PHE A 180 -5.45 -16.48 -9.45
CA PHE A 180 -4.27 -15.76 -9.95
C PHE A 180 -3.19 -15.65 -8.87
N ALA A 181 -2.01 -15.07 -9.21
CA ALA A 181 -0.82 -15.06 -8.36
C ALA A 181 -1.08 -14.66 -6.91
N PHE A 182 -1.83 -13.57 -6.65
CA PHE A 182 -2.19 -13.15 -5.31
C PHE A 182 -2.86 -14.25 -4.48
N GLY A 183 -3.87 -14.91 -5.07
CA GLY A 183 -4.58 -16.00 -4.40
C GLY A 183 -3.67 -17.20 -4.12
N TYR A 184 -2.83 -17.57 -5.09
CA TYR A 184 -1.88 -18.68 -4.92
C TYR A 184 -0.86 -18.41 -3.82
N GLU A 185 -0.31 -17.21 -3.81
CA GLU A 185 0.68 -16.76 -2.83
C GLU A 185 0.07 -16.68 -1.42
N GLN A 186 -1.15 -16.13 -1.28
CA GLN A 186 -1.85 -16.11 -0.01
C GLN A 186 -2.07 -17.52 0.53
N MET A 187 -2.68 -18.39 -0.26
CA MET A 187 -2.99 -19.76 0.18
C MET A 187 -1.73 -20.60 0.37
N GLY A 188 -0.69 -20.33 -0.41
CA GLY A 188 0.63 -20.99 -0.25
C GLY A 188 1.29 -20.63 1.08
N GLY A 189 1.36 -19.36 1.42
CA GLY A 189 1.89 -18.89 2.70
C GLY A 189 1.09 -19.38 3.90
N PHE A 190 -0.25 -19.35 3.80
CA PHE A 190 -1.11 -19.94 4.82
C PHE A 190 -0.83 -21.44 4.99
N GLN A 191 -0.88 -22.19 3.92
CA GLN A 191 -0.68 -23.66 3.95
C GLN A 191 0.66 -24.01 4.57
N GLN A 192 1.76 -23.41 4.11
CA GLN A 192 3.09 -23.72 4.60
C GLN A 192 3.17 -23.58 6.13
N THR A 193 2.79 -22.42 6.66
CA THR A 193 2.87 -22.17 8.10
C THR A 193 1.83 -22.96 8.89
N PHE A 194 0.65 -23.17 8.35
CA PHE A 194 -0.39 -23.96 9.00
C PHE A 194 0.01 -25.43 9.15
N GLU A 195 0.58 -26.03 8.09
CA GLU A 195 1.07 -27.41 8.12
C GLU A 195 2.30 -27.57 9.01
N ASP A 196 3.22 -26.59 9.04
CA ASP A 196 4.37 -26.59 9.95
C ASP A 196 3.93 -26.52 11.44
N ASN A 197 2.76 -25.96 11.72
CA ASN A 197 2.13 -25.97 13.03
C ASN A 197 1.19 -27.19 13.28
N GLY A 198 1.26 -28.22 12.43
CA GLY A 198 0.54 -29.48 12.57
C GLY A 198 -0.91 -29.46 12.09
N GLY A 199 -1.29 -28.43 11.31
CA GLY A 199 -2.56 -28.41 10.59
C GLY A 199 -2.50 -29.19 9.27
N LYS A 200 -3.65 -29.35 8.62
CA LYS A 200 -3.77 -29.99 7.30
C LYS A 200 -4.70 -29.15 6.40
N ILE A 201 -4.25 -28.91 5.16
CA ILE A 201 -5.12 -28.39 4.12
C ILE A 201 -5.80 -29.56 3.43
N LEU A 202 -7.15 -29.58 3.48
CA LEU A 202 -7.93 -30.65 2.90
C LEU A 202 -8.16 -30.47 1.40
N LYS A 203 -8.35 -29.21 0.99
CA LYS A 203 -8.67 -28.87 -0.41
C LYS A 203 -8.33 -27.40 -0.68
N LYS A 204 -7.99 -27.11 -1.93
CA LYS A 204 -7.83 -25.75 -2.48
C LYS A 204 -8.88 -25.51 -3.54
N LEU A 205 -9.59 -24.39 -3.44
CA LEU A 205 -10.66 -23.98 -4.37
C LEU A 205 -10.27 -22.66 -5.04
N TRP A 206 -10.40 -22.58 -6.35
CA TRP A 206 -9.89 -21.48 -7.16
C TRP A 206 -10.98 -20.88 -8.08
N PRO A 207 -11.92 -20.07 -7.55
CA PRO A 207 -12.85 -19.31 -8.37
C PRO A 207 -12.13 -18.20 -9.16
N PRO A 208 -12.46 -17.97 -10.44
CA PRO A 208 -12.01 -16.80 -11.16
C PRO A 208 -12.39 -15.48 -10.47
N ILE A 209 -11.55 -14.44 -10.62
CA ILE A 209 -11.77 -13.12 -9.98
C ILE A 209 -13.13 -12.49 -10.31
N VAL A 210 -13.70 -12.80 -11.47
CA VAL A 210 -14.99 -12.28 -11.92
C VAL A 210 -16.17 -13.20 -11.59
N THR A 211 -15.97 -14.23 -10.74
CA THR A 211 -17.01 -15.20 -10.37
C THR A 211 -18.22 -14.50 -9.74
N PRO A 212 -19.42 -14.58 -10.35
CA PRO A 212 -20.62 -14.00 -9.78
C PRO A 212 -21.29 -14.90 -8.74
N ASP A 213 -21.07 -16.22 -8.85
CA ASP A 213 -21.69 -17.27 -8.04
C ASP A 213 -20.63 -18.25 -7.49
N TYR A 214 -20.54 -18.32 -6.17
CA TYR A 214 -19.63 -19.22 -5.47
C TYR A 214 -20.26 -20.58 -5.14
N THR A 215 -21.55 -20.81 -5.41
CA THR A 215 -22.29 -22.05 -5.07
C THR A 215 -21.56 -23.34 -5.47
N PRO A 216 -20.96 -23.47 -6.68
CA PRO A 216 -20.22 -24.69 -7.04
C PRO A 216 -18.97 -24.96 -6.19
N TYR A 217 -18.39 -23.92 -5.62
CA TYR A 217 -17.24 -24.01 -4.72
C TYR A 217 -17.69 -24.27 -3.28
N LEU A 218 -18.75 -23.55 -2.82
CA LEU A 218 -19.30 -23.69 -1.48
C LEU A 218 -19.82 -25.10 -1.21
N ALA A 219 -20.42 -25.77 -2.20
CA ALA A 219 -20.88 -27.16 -2.13
C ALA A 219 -19.74 -28.16 -1.85
N GLN A 220 -18.48 -27.76 -2.02
CA GLN A 220 -17.30 -28.59 -1.77
C GLN A 220 -16.69 -28.35 -0.38
N ILE A 221 -17.24 -27.43 0.40
CA ILE A 221 -16.79 -27.12 1.77
C ILE A 221 -17.55 -28.00 2.75
N ALA A 222 -16.90 -29.03 3.22
CA ALA A 222 -17.46 -29.99 4.20
C ALA A 222 -16.33 -30.60 5.04
N ASP A 223 -16.68 -31.16 6.18
CA ASP A 223 -15.81 -31.95 7.06
C ASP A 223 -14.46 -31.25 7.39
N CYS A 224 -14.52 -29.94 7.65
CA CYS A 224 -13.36 -29.13 8.04
C CYS A 224 -13.60 -28.39 9.36
N ASP A 225 -12.51 -27.86 9.96
CA ASP A 225 -12.59 -27.05 11.18
C ASP A 225 -12.69 -25.55 10.88
N GLY A 226 -12.37 -25.16 9.64
CA GLY A 226 -12.41 -23.77 9.20
C GLY A 226 -12.14 -23.60 7.71
N VAL A 227 -12.38 -22.38 7.23
CA VAL A 227 -12.16 -21.98 5.84
C VAL A 227 -11.20 -20.80 5.82
N CYS A 228 -10.15 -20.90 5.02
CA CYS A 228 -9.27 -19.76 4.74
C CYS A 228 -9.63 -19.18 3.38
N GLN A 229 -10.06 -17.90 3.34
CA GLN A 229 -10.40 -17.24 2.09
C GLN A 229 -9.37 -16.16 1.73
N GLY A 230 -9.12 -15.97 0.42
CA GLY A 230 -8.21 -14.96 -0.14
C GLY A 230 -8.88 -14.18 -1.26
N PHE A 231 -9.85 -13.33 -0.92
CA PHE A 231 -10.55 -12.49 -1.88
C PHE A 231 -10.17 -11.02 -1.72
N ALA A 232 -10.20 -10.27 -2.83
CA ALA A 232 -9.86 -8.87 -2.90
C ALA A 232 -11.01 -8.01 -3.44
N GLY A 233 -10.86 -6.68 -3.31
CA GLY A 233 -11.86 -5.71 -3.75
C GLY A 233 -13.21 -5.91 -3.10
N SER A 234 -14.30 -6.05 -3.89
CA SER A 234 -15.66 -6.29 -3.40
C SER A 234 -16.04 -7.77 -3.28
N ASN A 235 -15.17 -8.69 -3.73
CA ASN A 235 -15.47 -10.12 -3.74
C ASN A 235 -15.67 -10.74 -2.33
N PRO A 236 -14.96 -10.30 -1.26
CA PRO A 236 -15.22 -10.78 0.09
C PRO A 236 -16.68 -10.59 0.54
N LEU A 237 -17.30 -9.47 0.17
CA LEU A 237 -18.71 -9.18 0.51
C LEU A 237 -19.65 -10.21 -0.13
N ARG A 238 -19.44 -10.51 -1.41
CA ARG A 238 -20.26 -11.49 -2.13
C ARG A 238 -20.04 -12.90 -1.58
N PHE A 239 -18.78 -13.26 -1.34
CA PHE A 239 -18.44 -14.56 -0.77
C PHE A 239 -19.12 -14.78 0.58
N MET A 240 -18.97 -13.86 1.54
CA MET A 240 -19.56 -14.02 2.88
C MET A 240 -21.09 -14.12 2.84
N LYS A 241 -21.77 -13.33 1.99
CA LYS A 241 -23.22 -13.43 1.80
C LYS A 241 -23.65 -14.80 1.28
N GLN A 242 -22.97 -15.31 0.25
CA GLN A 242 -23.27 -16.63 -0.32
C GLN A 242 -22.87 -17.77 0.62
N TYR A 243 -21.77 -17.62 1.36
CA TYR A 243 -21.32 -18.56 2.39
C TYR A 243 -22.40 -18.76 3.46
N ALA A 244 -22.93 -17.67 3.99
CA ALA A 244 -24.02 -17.72 4.97
C ALA A 244 -25.32 -18.27 4.36
N ALA A 245 -25.68 -17.86 3.13
CA ALA A 245 -26.86 -18.36 2.43
C ALA A 245 -26.81 -19.87 2.13
N ALA A 246 -25.60 -20.43 1.94
CA ALA A 246 -25.35 -21.85 1.81
C ALA A 246 -25.46 -22.62 3.16
N GLY A 247 -25.73 -21.92 4.27
CA GLY A 247 -25.85 -22.52 5.61
C GLY A 247 -24.51 -22.96 6.24
N LEU A 248 -23.39 -22.57 5.66
CA LEU A 248 -22.06 -22.89 6.18
C LEU A 248 -21.79 -22.06 7.47
N LYS A 249 -21.19 -22.73 8.48
CA LYS A 249 -20.95 -22.14 9.81
C LYS A 249 -19.51 -22.34 10.29
N PHE A 250 -18.63 -22.87 9.45
CA PHE A 250 -17.22 -23.01 9.82
C PHE A 250 -16.59 -21.63 10.04
N PRO A 251 -15.69 -21.46 11.01
CA PRO A 251 -14.92 -20.24 11.17
C PRO A 251 -14.21 -19.87 9.87
N VAL A 252 -14.24 -18.58 9.52
CA VAL A 252 -13.57 -18.07 8.33
C VAL A 252 -12.38 -17.21 8.75
N VAL A 253 -11.20 -17.51 8.19
CA VAL A 253 -9.99 -16.72 8.36
C VAL A 253 -9.53 -16.14 7.03
N THR A 254 -8.80 -15.01 7.03
CA THR A 254 -8.40 -14.32 5.81
C THR A 254 -7.15 -13.46 5.99
N GLY A 255 -6.56 -13.03 4.88
CA GLY A 255 -5.51 -12.02 4.82
C GLY A 255 -6.04 -10.58 4.88
N GLU A 256 -5.22 -9.66 4.40
CA GLU A 256 -5.38 -8.21 4.54
C GLU A 256 -6.64 -7.65 3.90
N THR A 257 -7.10 -8.24 2.80
CA THR A 257 -8.19 -7.70 1.97
C THR A 257 -9.56 -8.30 2.28
N GLY A 258 -9.61 -9.54 2.78
CA GLY A 258 -10.87 -10.26 2.98
C GLY A 258 -11.73 -9.75 4.14
N GLY A 259 -11.13 -9.03 5.09
CA GLY A 259 -11.80 -8.36 6.20
C GLY A 259 -11.42 -6.88 6.29
N ASP A 260 -11.27 -6.21 5.15
CA ASP A 260 -10.82 -4.81 5.11
C ASP A 260 -11.80 -3.86 5.82
N ASP A 261 -11.25 -2.93 6.64
CA ASP A 261 -12.03 -1.91 7.35
C ASP A 261 -12.92 -1.09 6.41
N ALA A 262 -12.46 -0.83 5.19
CA ALA A 262 -13.24 -0.14 4.18
C ALA A 262 -14.52 -0.87 3.74
N LEU A 263 -14.62 -2.16 3.97
CA LEU A 263 -15.78 -2.98 3.60
C LEU A 263 -16.81 -3.13 4.72
N LEU A 264 -16.49 -2.72 5.96
CA LEU A 264 -17.33 -2.97 7.13
C LEU A 264 -18.75 -2.40 6.99
N HIS A 265 -18.92 -1.28 6.31
CA HIS A 265 -20.20 -0.67 6.05
C HIS A 265 -21.12 -1.49 5.10
N ALA A 266 -20.56 -2.40 4.32
CA ALA A 266 -21.26 -3.21 3.32
C ALA A 266 -21.40 -4.69 3.72
N PHE A 267 -20.67 -5.15 4.73
CA PHE A 267 -20.91 -6.44 5.38
C PHE A 267 -22.19 -6.39 6.20
N GLY A 268 -22.88 -7.52 6.26
CA GLY A 268 -23.97 -7.77 7.23
C GLY A 268 -23.50 -8.61 8.41
N ASP A 269 -24.45 -9.05 9.23
CA ASP A 269 -24.16 -9.88 10.40
C ASP A 269 -23.53 -11.24 10.04
N GLU A 270 -23.61 -11.65 8.77
CA GLU A 270 -22.96 -12.87 8.25
C GLU A 270 -21.42 -12.83 8.35
N ALA A 271 -20.83 -11.65 8.47
CA ALA A 271 -19.39 -11.49 8.61
C ALA A 271 -18.91 -11.46 10.08
N ILE A 272 -19.83 -11.43 11.06
CA ILE A 272 -19.45 -11.45 12.48
C ILE A 272 -18.66 -12.73 12.78
N GLY A 273 -17.50 -12.55 13.42
CA GLY A 273 -16.60 -13.66 13.74
C GLY A 273 -15.53 -13.93 12.70
N LEU A 274 -15.56 -13.27 11.53
CA LEU A 274 -14.45 -13.30 10.56
C LEU A 274 -13.15 -12.85 11.22
N VAL A 275 -12.10 -13.64 11.07
CA VAL A 275 -10.76 -13.31 11.60
C VAL A 275 -9.84 -12.98 10.44
N SER A 276 -9.17 -11.84 10.49
CA SER A 276 -8.25 -11.40 9.45
C SER A 276 -6.88 -11.04 9.99
N CYS A 277 -5.85 -11.14 9.15
CA CYS A 277 -4.53 -10.59 9.44
C CYS A 277 -4.18 -9.48 8.45
N CYS A 278 -3.85 -8.30 8.95
CA CYS A 278 -3.59 -7.14 8.11
C CYS A 278 -2.46 -6.29 8.71
N PRO A 279 -1.64 -5.64 7.88
CA PRO A 279 -0.62 -4.70 8.35
C PRO A 279 -1.20 -3.34 8.78
N TYR A 280 -2.51 -3.14 8.63
CA TYR A 280 -3.24 -1.94 9.04
C TYR A 280 -4.56 -2.33 9.70
N THR A 281 -4.98 -1.53 10.65
CA THR A 281 -6.32 -1.61 11.26
C THR A 281 -6.75 -0.24 11.74
N ALA A 282 -8.02 0.08 11.56
CA ALA A 282 -8.56 1.39 11.91
C ALA A 282 -8.61 1.63 13.44
N ASP A 283 -8.52 0.60 14.26
CA ASP A 283 -8.54 0.71 15.73
C ASP A 283 -7.17 1.04 16.35
N LEU A 284 -6.12 1.31 15.54
CA LEU A 284 -4.82 1.72 16.05
C LEU A 284 -4.87 3.11 16.71
N GLU A 285 -4.42 3.17 17.95
CA GLU A 285 -4.49 4.36 18.79
C GLU A 285 -3.32 5.36 18.61
N ASN A 286 -2.49 5.20 17.56
CA ASN A 286 -1.42 6.15 17.30
C ASN A 286 -1.91 7.44 16.65
N GLU A 287 -1.21 8.55 16.89
CA GLU A 287 -1.61 9.88 16.44
C GLU A 287 -1.62 10.03 14.91
N SER A 288 -0.76 9.31 14.20
CA SER A 288 -0.74 9.31 12.74
C SER A 288 -2.04 8.70 12.18
N ASN A 289 -2.50 7.57 12.77
CA ASN A 289 -3.75 6.95 12.38
C ASN A 289 -4.95 7.83 12.70
N LYS A 290 -5.00 8.44 13.88
CA LYS A 290 -6.10 9.35 14.27
C LYS A 290 -6.25 10.51 13.29
N ARG A 291 -5.15 11.15 12.90
CA ARG A 291 -5.14 12.22 11.88
C ARG A 291 -5.63 11.70 10.52
N PHE A 292 -5.11 10.55 10.09
CA PHE A 292 -5.49 9.93 8.83
C PHE A 292 -7.00 9.57 8.79
N LEU A 293 -7.53 8.95 9.85
CA LEU A 293 -8.96 8.64 9.98
C LEU A 293 -9.82 9.90 9.90
N ALA A 294 -9.44 10.95 10.63
CA ALA A 294 -10.17 12.23 10.62
C ALA A 294 -10.18 12.88 9.24
N ALA A 295 -9.06 12.84 8.52
CA ALA A 295 -8.95 13.38 7.17
C ALA A 295 -9.81 12.59 6.16
N MET A 296 -9.76 11.25 6.21
CA MET A 296 -10.58 10.38 5.38
C MET A 296 -12.08 10.58 5.62
N ALA A 297 -12.49 10.66 6.89
CA ALA A 297 -13.87 10.91 7.26
C ALA A 297 -14.35 12.29 6.77
N LYS A 298 -13.52 13.34 6.92
CA LYS A 298 -13.83 14.69 6.51
C LYS A 298 -13.97 14.82 4.98
N ASP A 299 -13.05 14.22 4.23
CA ASP A 299 -12.96 14.46 2.80
C ASP A 299 -13.83 13.49 1.97
N TYR A 300 -14.05 12.27 2.47
CA TYR A 300 -14.73 11.22 1.73
C TYR A 300 -15.88 10.56 2.47
N ASN A 301 -16.05 10.84 3.76
CA ASN A 301 -17.04 10.19 4.62
C ASN A 301 -16.94 8.64 4.60
N VAL A 302 -15.71 8.11 4.57
CA VAL A 302 -15.43 6.67 4.54
C VAL A 302 -14.45 6.29 5.65
N LEU A 303 -14.54 5.06 6.11
CA LEU A 303 -13.50 4.42 6.91
C LEU A 303 -12.41 3.93 5.95
N PRO A 304 -11.14 4.34 6.15
CA PRO A 304 -10.06 3.83 5.31
C PRO A 304 -9.71 2.39 5.66
N GLY A 305 -9.34 1.63 4.65
CA GLY A 305 -8.84 0.27 4.81
C GLY A 305 -7.38 0.16 4.38
N PHE A 306 -6.98 -1.08 4.13
CA PHE A 306 -5.62 -1.47 3.71
C PHE A 306 -5.12 -0.65 2.51
N TYR A 307 -5.96 -0.44 1.51
CA TYR A 307 -5.57 0.25 0.27
C TYR A 307 -5.28 1.74 0.49
N ALA A 308 -6.17 2.45 1.19
CA ALA A 308 -5.98 3.87 1.47
C ALA A 308 -4.77 4.11 2.38
N ALA A 309 -4.66 3.34 3.48
CA ALA A 309 -3.54 3.43 4.41
C ALA A 309 -2.21 3.09 3.73
N GLY A 310 -2.19 2.05 2.88
CA GLY A 310 -0.99 1.62 2.15
C GLY A 310 -0.46 2.73 1.24
N LEU A 311 -1.32 3.41 0.46
CA LEU A 311 -0.89 4.48 -0.42
C LEU A 311 -0.54 5.78 0.33
N TYR A 312 -1.23 6.09 1.42
CA TYR A 312 -0.83 7.19 2.30
C TYR A 312 0.59 6.95 2.84
N VAL A 313 0.89 5.73 3.31
CA VAL A 313 2.24 5.36 3.79
C VAL A 313 3.27 5.39 2.65
N ASN A 314 2.91 4.95 1.44
CA ASN A 314 3.81 5.08 0.27
C ASN A 314 4.16 6.55 0.01
N CYS A 315 3.22 7.49 0.16
CA CYS A 315 3.50 8.93 0.06
C CYS A 315 4.45 9.41 1.16
N GLN A 316 4.30 8.93 2.41
CA GLN A 316 5.23 9.23 3.51
C GLN A 316 6.64 8.73 3.19
N VAL A 317 6.77 7.52 2.62
CA VAL A 317 8.06 6.96 2.19
C VAL A 317 8.67 7.80 1.08
N VAL A 318 7.89 8.21 0.07
CA VAL A 318 8.37 9.07 -1.01
C VAL A 318 8.85 10.42 -0.47
N GLU A 319 8.08 11.07 0.40
CA GLU A 319 8.49 12.33 1.02
C GLU A 319 9.79 12.20 1.80
N ALA A 320 9.89 11.18 2.66
CA ALA A 320 11.09 10.93 3.46
C ALA A 320 12.32 10.61 2.60
N GLY A 321 12.15 9.82 1.54
CA GLY A 321 13.22 9.52 0.59
C GLY A 321 13.68 10.74 -0.19
N LEU A 322 12.75 11.59 -0.64
CA LEU A 322 13.07 12.87 -1.27
C LEU A 322 13.83 13.79 -0.32
N GLN A 323 13.39 13.91 0.93
CA GLN A 323 14.08 14.73 1.94
C GLN A 323 15.52 14.24 2.16
N LYS A 324 15.73 12.92 2.30
CA LYS A 324 17.06 12.31 2.41
C LYS A 324 17.94 12.56 1.16
N ASN A 325 17.33 12.69 -0.01
CA ASN A 325 18.02 13.00 -1.28
C ASN A 325 18.11 14.50 -1.58
N GLY A 326 17.87 15.36 -0.57
CA GLY A 326 17.93 16.84 -0.71
C GLY A 326 16.87 17.40 -1.66
N GLY A 327 15.71 16.77 -1.79
CA GLY A 327 14.61 17.15 -2.67
C GLY A 327 14.83 16.81 -4.15
N LYS A 328 15.91 16.15 -4.51
CA LYS A 328 16.27 15.82 -5.90
C LYS A 328 15.64 14.51 -6.36
N SER A 329 15.25 14.45 -7.64
CA SER A 329 14.63 13.26 -8.25
C SER A 329 15.17 12.93 -9.66
N ASP A 330 16.14 13.70 -10.14
CA ASP A 330 16.78 13.56 -11.45
C ASP A 330 17.66 12.29 -11.53
N ASP A 331 18.46 12.02 -10.49
CA ASP A 331 19.24 10.79 -10.37
C ASP A 331 18.38 9.69 -9.72
N LYS A 332 17.82 8.82 -10.57
CA LYS A 332 16.90 7.76 -10.13
C LYS A 332 17.57 6.71 -9.25
N GLU A 333 18.85 6.44 -9.42
CA GLU A 333 19.60 5.47 -8.61
C GLU A 333 19.83 6.02 -7.20
N LYS A 334 20.22 7.29 -7.07
CA LYS A 334 20.31 7.94 -5.76
C LYS A 334 18.97 8.06 -5.06
N LEU A 335 17.91 8.39 -5.81
CA LEU A 335 16.57 8.44 -5.26
C LEU A 335 16.14 7.06 -4.73
N MET A 336 16.36 5.98 -5.50
CA MET A 336 16.04 4.62 -5.04
C MET A 336 16.85 4.21 -3.82
N ALA A 337 18.13 4.55 -3.75
CA ALA A 337 18.96 4.29 -2.57
C ALA A 337 18.42 5.04 -1.33
N ALA A 338 18.01 6.30 -1.49
CA ALA A 338 17.40 7.09 -0.44
C ALA A 338 16.05 6.48 0.01
N LEU A 339 15.16 6.10 -0.93
CA LEU A 339 13.88 5.47 -0.66
C LEU A 339 14.05 4.14 0.10
N ARG A 340 14.98 3.28 -0.31
CA ARG A 340 15.28 2.00 0.37
C ARG A 340 15.81 2.19 1.79
N SER A 341 16.47 3.31 2.08
CA SER A 341 17.00 3.63 3.40
C SER A 341 15.95 4.22 4.36
N VAL A 342 14.71 4.42 3.90
CA VAL A 342 13.66 5.00 4.75
C VAL A 342 13.26 4.02 5.85
N SER A 343 13.18 4.55 7.06
CA SER A 343 12.55 3.93 8.22
C SER A 343 11.65 4.98 8.85
N LEU A 344 10.39 4.64 9.05
CA LEU A 344 9.39 5.53 9.64
C LEU A 344 8.93 4.94 10.96
N THR A 345 8.89 5.75 12.00
CA THR A 345 8.39 5.36 13.33
C THR A 345 6.91 5.70 13.50
N GLU A 346 6.42 6.67 12.75
CA GLU A 346 5.05 7.20 12.85
C GLU A 346 4.33 7.14 11.51
N THR A 347 3.61 6.05 11.26
CA THR A 347 2.67 5.93 10.16
C THR A 347 1.30 5.49 10.70
N PRO A 348 0.21 5.59 9.91
CA PRO A 348 -1.08 5.05 10.32
C PRO A 348 -1.04 3.58 10.74
N ARG A 349 -0.10 2.80 10.21
CA ARG A 349 0.09 1.37 10.54
C ARG A 349 1.18 1.10 11.59
N GLY A 350 1.75 2.14 12.21
CA GLY A 350 2.89 2.02 13.12
C GLY A 350 4.25 2.12 12.41
N ALA A 351 5.29 1.60 13.04
CA ALA A 351 6.65 1.69 12.51
C ALA A 351 6.88 0.73 11.33
N ILE A 352 7.65 1.20 10.34
CA ILE A 352 8.07 0.40 9.19
C ILE A 352 9.53 0.62 8.83
N LYS A 353 10.15 -0.39 8.28
CA LYS A 353 11.44 -0.35 7.58
C LYS A 353 11.41 -1.30 6.40
N PHE A 354 12.42 -1.26 5.54
CA PHE A 354 12.55 -2.17 4.42
C PHE A 354 13.64 -3.22 4.68
N ASP A 355 13.42 -4.43 4.17
CA ASP A 355 14.48 -5.39 4.02
C ASP A 355 15.37 -5.05 2.81
N HIS A 356 16.42 -5.83 2.58
CA HIS A 356 17.38 -5.57 1.49
C HIS A 356 16.79 -5.81 0.09
N PHE A 357 15.65 -6.49 -0.03
CA PHE A 357 14.91 -6.65 -1.28
C PHE A 357 13.93 -5.50 -1.55
N GLY A 358 13.69 -4.64 -0.57
CA GLY A 358 12.76 -3.53 -0.69
C GLY A 358 11.32 -3.88 -0.32
N ASN A 359 11.11 -4.95 0.43
CA ASN A 359 9.83 -5.27 1.04
C ASN A 359 9.77 -4.76 2.48
N VAL A 360 8.57 -4.39 2.92
CA VAL A 360 8.37 -3.87 4.28
C VAL A 360 8.61 -4.93 5.36
N VAL A 361 9.18 -4.47 6.47
CA VAL A 361 9.17 -5.17 7.76
C VAL A 361 8.42 -4.27 8.74
N GLY A 362 7.38 -4.79 9.37
CA GLY A 362 6.52 -4.03 10.29
C GLY A 362 5.54 -4.92 11.03
N ASP A 363 4.63 -4.31 11.76
CA ASP A 363 3.63 -5.03 12.56
C ASP A 363 2.45 -5.50 11.72
N PHE A 364 1.89 -6.65 12.13
CA PHE A 364 0.68 -7.24 11.56
C PHE A 364 -0.31 -7.56 12.67
N PHE A 365 -1.57 -7.26 12.43
CA PHE A 365 -2.63 -7.31 13.41
C PHE A 365 -3.62 -8.42 13.07
N ILE A 366 -3.82 -9.36 13.98
CA ILE A 366 -4.98 -10.27 13.94
C ILE A 366 -6.17 -9.49 14.42
N ARG A 367 -7.19 -9.41 13.57
CA ARG A 367 -8.42 -8.67 13.81
C ARG A 367 -9.59 -9.62 13.76
N LYS A 368 -10.53 -9.44 14.68
CA LYS A 368 -11.80 -10.16 14.68
C LYS A 368 -12.93 -9.18 14.39
N LEU A 369 -13.78 -9.51 13.46
CA LEU A 369 -14.94 -8.71 13.12
C LEU A 369 -16.04 -8.93 14.15
N GLU A 370 -16.39 -7.85 14.84
CA GLU A 370 -17.38 -7.82 15.92
C GLU A 370 -18.41 -6.71 15.68
N LYS A 371 -19.54 -6.79 16.37
CA LYS A 371 -20.57 -5.75 16.36
C LYS A 371 -20.49 -4.94 17.64
N ALA A 372 -20.24 -3.65 17.54
CA ALA A 372 -20.24 -2.72 18.67
C ALA A 372 -21.11 -1.50 18.34
N ASN A 373 -21.99 -1.12 19.26
CA ASN A 373 -22.90 0.02 19.08
C ASN A 373 -23.70 -0.01 17.76
N GLY A 374 -24.12 -1.19 17.32
CA GLY A 374 -24.88 -1.40 16.09
C GLY A 374 -24.06 -1.35 14.80
N LYS A 375 -22.74 -1.14 14.87
CA LYS A 375 -21.82 -1.11 13.73
C LYS A 375 -20.85 -2.28 13.79
N LEU A 376 -20.41 -2.73 12.61
CA LEU A 376 -19.32 -3.69 12.51
C LEU A 376 -17.98 -2.98 12.68
N ILE A 377 -17.07 -3.59 13.43
CA ILE A 377 -15.73 -3.12 13.68
C ILE A 377 -14.75 -4.28 13.57
N ASN A 378 -13.54 -4.02 13.12
CA ASN A 378 -12.41 -4.92 13.31
C ASN A 378 -11.74 -4.61 14.64
N LYS A 379 -11.76 -5.58 15.55
CA LYS A 379 -11.07 -5.47 16.84
C LYS A 379 -9.76 -6.22 16.78
N THR A 380 -8.67 -5.54 17.06
CA THR A 380 -7.35 -6.17 17.19
C THR A 380 -7.32 -7.09 18.39
N VAL A 381 -6.99 -8.36 18.18
CA VAL A 381 -6.92 -9.38 19.23
C VAL A 381 -5.50 -9.88 19.49
N LYS A 382 -4.59 -9.70 18.50
CA LYS A 382 -3.17 -10.04 18.65
C LYS A 382 -2.33 -9.21 17.67
N THR A 383 -1.13 -8.85 18.07
CA THR A 383 -0.14 -8.19 17.21
C THR A 383 1.08 -9.09 17.05
N TYR A 384 1.51 -9.27 15.81
CA TYR A 384 2.80 -9.86 15.47
C TYR A 384 3.76 -8.74 15.06
N HIS A 385 4.88 -8.62 15.78
CA HIS A 385 5.82 -7.52 15.58
C HIS A 385 6.91 -7.86 14.55
N ASN A 386 7.31 -6.84 13.76
CA ASN A 386 8.43 -6.94 12.82
C ASN A 386 8.33 -8.13 11.86
N VAL A 387 7.15 -8.39 11.33
CA VAL A 387 6.92 -9.48 10.38
C VAL A 387 7.66 -9.21 9.07
N SER A 388 8.54 -10.13 8.70
CA SER A 388 9.26 -10.16 7.42
C SER A 388 8.46 -10.90 6.36
N GLN A 389 8.75 -10.69 5.08
CA GLN A 389 8.18 -11.47 3.98
C GLN A 389 8.57 -12.96 4.02
N PHE A 390 9.61 -13.29 4.76
CA PHE A 390 10.06 -14.67 4.96
C PHE A 390 9.53 -15.28 6.27
N TRP A 391 8.69 -14.57 7.01
CA TRP A 391 8.19 -14.99 8.31
C TRP A 391 9.35 -15.35 9.25
N THR A 392 9.35 -16.56 9.80
CA THR A 392 10.41 -17.11 10.65
C THR A 392 11.33 -18.10 9.90
N TYR A 393 11.16 -18.23 8.59
CA TYR A 393 11.94 -19.12 7.77
C TYR A 393 13.33 -18.56 7.47
N ASP A 394 14.30 -19.47 7.28
CA ASP A 394 15.59 -19.11 6.73
C ASP A 394 15.43 -18.60 5.31
N GLU A 395 15.86 -17.36 5.06
CA GLU A 395 15.70 -16.68 3.79
C GLU A 395 16.23 -17.49 2.59
N LYS A 396 17.45 -18.04 2.74
CA LYS A 396 18.09 -18.78 1.64
C LYS A 396 17.32 -20.05 1.29
N LYS A 397 16.84 -20.78 2.29
CA LYS A 397 16.01 -21.97 2.08
C LYS A 397 14.65 -21.62 1.50
N PHE A 398 14.04 -20.53 1.96
CA PHE A 398 12.77 -20.05 1.43
C PHE A 398 12.89 -19.69 -0.06
N LEU A 399 13.93 -18.98 -0.45
CA LEU A 399 14.17 -18.59 -1.84
C LEU A 399 14.50 -19.77 -2.78
N GLN A 400 14.93 -20.91 -2.24
CA GLN A 400 15.14 -22.14 -3.01
C GLN A 400 13.86 -22.93 -3.29
N GLN A 401 12.77 -22.63 -2.54
CA GLN A 401 11.48 -23.28 -2.80
C GLN A 401 10.87 -22.77 -4.10
N PRO A 402 10.00 -23.56 -4.76
CA PRO A 402 9.20 -23.06 -5.86
C PRO A 402 8.34 -21.85 -5.45
N VAL A 403 8.01 -21.01 -6.41
CA VAL A 403 7.03 -19.94 -6.20
C VAL A 403 5.68 -20.55 -5.82
N TYR A 404 4.99 -19.95 -4.88
CA TYR A 404 3.62 -20.36 -4.58
C TYR A 404 2.76 -20.29 -5.85
N SER A 405 2.05 -21.36 -6.12
CA SER A 405 1.24 -21.52 -7.31
C SER A 405 -0.05 -22.26 -7.00
N ARG A 406 -0.90 -22.42 -8.00
CA ARG A 406 -2.10 -23.23 -7.87
C ARG A 406 -1.80 -24.62 -7.29
N ASP A 407 -0.68 -25.23 -7.70
CA ASP A 407 -0.30 -26.59 -7.34
C ASP A 407 0.77 -26.66 -6.24
N PHE A 408 1.44 -25.55 -5.91
CA PHE A 408 2.47 -25.53 -4.86
C PHE A 408 2.10 -24.55 -3.72
N PRO A 409 2.23 -24.99 -2.43
CA PRO A 409 2.53 -26.36 -1.95
C PRO A 409 1.42 -27.34 -2.32
N PRO A 410 1.73 -28.63 -2.59
CA PRO A 410 0.69 -29.61 -2.90
C PRO A 410 -0.15 -29.92 -1.66
N VAL A 411 -1.41 -30.31 -1.88
CA VAL A 411 -2.26 -30.86 -0.80
C VAL A 411 -1.69 -32.22 -0.42
N LYS A 412 -1.37 -32.42 0.85
CA LYS A 412 -0.88 -33.68 1.37
C LYS A 412 -2.03 -34.68 1.52
N SER A 413 -1.85 -35.86 0.96
CA SER A 413 -2.79 -36.98 1.07
C SER A 413 -3.00 -37.45 2.53
#